data_6ef3e7b1c5cddbd4e24dce179c01e53d
#
_entry.id   6ef3e7b1c5cddbd4e24dce179c01e53d
#
_cell.length_a   1.000
_cell.length_b   1.000
_cell.length_c   1.000
_cell.angle_alpha   90.00
_cell.angle_beta   90.00
_cell.angle_gamma   90.00
#
_symmetry.space_group_name_H-M   'P 1'
#
loop_
_entity.id
_entity.type
_entity.pdbx_description
1 polymer ?
#
loop_
_entity_poly.entity_id
_entity_poly.type
_entity_poly.pdbx_seq_one_letter_code
_entity_poly.pdbx_strand_id
1 'polypeptide(L)'
;TPVAPSEYVDVNPKTVAVLDGVHGGTTSYADDADVSLIATYSDELKEAALESAKEFLNSCASIPGNQNSDCPFALQSDAVTAISVKTMPTSLEPLEIDPGVFQGPVTFAVTYSDKYYMPGTRDVDAKVVVNVQFSNDGLLKLTSDGKPDFFVGASL
;
A
#
# COMPACT_ATOMS: atom_id res chain seq x y z
N THR A 1 26.50 -0.38 -9.22
CA THR A 1 25.77 -1.62 -9.51
C THR A 1 24.49 -1.67 -8.71
N PRO A 2 23.36 -1.77 -9.36
CA PRO A 2 22.11 -1.89 -8.63
C PRO A 2 22.06 -3.24 -7.93
N VAL A 3 21.72 -3.21 -6.68
CA VAL A 3 21.61 -4.40 -5.86
C VAL A 3 20.17 -4.50 -5.36
N ALA A 4 19.59 -5.66 -5.50
CA ALA A 4 18.30 -5.92 -4.89
C ALA A 4 18.52 -5.91 -3.37
N PRO A 5 17.91 -4.99 -2.65
CA PRO A 5 18.25 -4.78 -1.25
C PRO A 5 17.69 -5.86 -0.34
N SER A 6 16.81 -6.70 -0.84
CA SER A 6 16.18 -7.71 -0.02
C SER A 6 15.47 -8.75 -0.88
N GLU A 7 14.99 -9.79 -0.24
CA GLU A 7 14.12 -10.80 -0.86
C GLU A 7 12.80 -10.24 -1.37
N TYR A 8 12.48 -9.00 -1.03
CA TYR A 8 11.21 -8.37 -1.41
C TYR A 8 11.25 -7.66 -2.76
N VAL A 9 12.44 -7.50 -3.36
CA VAL A 9 12.60 -6.77 -4.61
C VAL A 9 13.37 -7.61 -5.61
N ASP A 10 12.75 -7.86 -6.75
CA ASP A 10 13.38 -8.52 -7.88
C ASP A 10 13.87 -7.47 -8.88
N VAL A 11 15.08 -7.65 -9.35
CA VAL A 11 15.67 -6.75 -10.35
C VAL A 11 15.88 -7.51 -11.64
N ASN A 12 15.44 -6.93 -12.74
CA ASN A 12 15.62 -7.55 -14.05
C ASN A 12 17.11 -7.56 -14.43
N PRO A 13 17.72 -8.73 -14.62
CA PRO A 13 19.14 -8.83 -14.92
C PRO A 13 19.58 -8.09 -16.18
N LYS A 14 18.73 -8.04 -17.19
CA LYS A 14 19.03 -7.30 -18.42
C LYS A 14 19.14 -5.81 -18.16
N THR A 15 18.29 -5.30 -17.33
CA THR A 15 18.32 -3.89 -16.95
C THR A 15 19.57 -3.58 -16.16
N VAL A 16 19.97 -4.47 -15.28
CA VAL A 16 21.22 -4.31 -14.52
C VAL A 16 22.43 -4.19 -15.45
N ALA A 17 22.53 -5.07 -16.43
CA ALA A 17 23.63 -5.05 -17.37
C ALA A 17 23.71 -3.75 -18.16
N VAL A 18 22.56 -3.23 -18.55
CA VAL A 18 22.51 -1.96 -19.30
C VAL A 18 22.87 -0.77 -18.39
N LEU A 19 22.45 -0.80 -17.14
CA LEU A 19 22.80 0.25 -16.20
C LEU A 19 24.30 0.36 -15.99
N ASP A 20 24.99 -0.75 -15.97
CA ASP A 20 26.45 -0.72 -15.85
C ASP A 20 27.11 0.01 -17.02
N GLY A 21 26.48 -0.04 -18.18
CA GLY A 21 26.94 0.70 -19.36
C GLY A 21 26.64 2.19 -19.32
N VAL A 22 25.70 2.59 -18.52
CA VAL A 22 25.29 3.99 -18.38
C VAL A 22 25.92 4.64 -17.16
N HIS A 23 26.97 4.09 -16.74
CA HIS A 23 27.71 4.53 -15.59
C HIS A 23 28.14 5.99 -15.68
N GLY A 24 28.01 6.70 -14.60
CA GLY A 24 28.33 8.11 -14.57
C GLY A 24 27.11 9.03 -14.54
N GLY A 25 25.97 8.45 -14.69
CA GLY A 25 24.72 9.16 -14.42
C GLY A 25 24.48 10.41 -15.19
N THR A 26 25.09 10.54 -16.32
CA THR A 26 24.81 11.70 -17.09
C THR A 26 23.53 11.52 -17.84
N THR A 27 22.67 12.42 -17.58
CA THR A 27 21.32 12.39 -18.07
C THR A 27 21.21 12.55 -19.58
N SER A 28 22.25 13.01 -20.21
CA SER A 28 22.30 13.16 -21.65
C SER A 28 22.14 11.85 -22.41
N TYR A 29 22.21 10.79 -21.70
CA TYR A 29 22.07 9.46 -22.31
C TYR A 29 20.73 8.83 -22.09
N ALA A 30 19.84 9.58 -21.57
CA ALA A 30 18.51 9.08 -21.36
C ALA A 30 17.85 8.63 -22.64
N ASP A 31 18.21 9.24 -23.72
CA ASP A 31 17.72 8.85 -25.03
C ASP A 31 18.28 7.51 -25.50
N ASP A 32 19.50 7.22 -25.09
CA ASP A 32 20.02 5.90 -25.36
C ASP A 32 19.40 4.87 -24.52
N ALA A 33 18.86 5.36 -23.51
CA ALA A 33 18.73 4.45 -22.56
C ALA A 33 17.38 4.02 -22.38
N ASP A 34 16.55 4.39 -22.76
CA ASP A 34 15.38 3.70 -22.28
C ASP A 34 15.68 2.72 -21.13
N VAL A 35 16.77 3.04 -20.49
CA VAL A 35 17.30 2.21 -19.44
C VAL A 35 16.69 2.69 -18.19
N SER A 36 15.55 2.19 -17.91
CA SER A 36 15.01 2.30 -16.57
C SER A 36 15.27 0.99 -15.86
N LEU A 37 15.76 1.07 -14.65
CA LEU A 37 15.80 -0.06 -13.77
C LEU A 37 14.37 -0.32 -13.28
N ILE A 38 13.76 -1.35 -13.83
CA ILE A 38 12.43 -1.74 -13.40
C ILE A 38 12.60 -2.78 -12.30
N ALA A 39 12.37 -2.35 -11.08
CA ALA A 39 12.27 -3.27 -9.97
C ALA A 39 10.85 -3.81 -9.91
N THR A 40 10.75 -5.12 -9.89
CA THR A 40 9.48 -5.80 -9.63
C THR A 40 9.52 -6.30 -8.19
N TYR A 41 8.39 -6.24 -7.52
CA TYR A 41 8.31 -6.68 -6.14
C TYR A 41 8.02 -8.17 -6.07
N SER A 42 8.69 -8.83 -5.14
CA SER A 42 8.52 -10.26 -4.92
C SER A 42 7.13 -10.58 -4.35
N ASP A 43 6.75 -11.85 -4.44
CA ASP A 43 5.49 -12.32 -3.86
C ASP A 43 5.50 -12.15 -2.34
N GLU A 44 6.64 -12.28 -1.69
CA GLU A 44 6.79 -12.06 -0.26
C GLU A 44 6.46 -10.61 0.13
N LEU A 45 6.88 -9.64 -0.67
CA LEU A 45 6.53 -8.24 -0.42
C LEU A 45 5.02 -8.02 -0.60
N LYS A 46 4.43 -8.60 -1.63
CA LYS A 46 2.99 -8.47 -1.90
C LYS A 46 2.16 -9.10 -0.77
N GLU A 47 2.58 -10.25 -0.27
CA GLU A 47 1.93 -10.88 0.87
C GLU A 47 2.06 -10.04 2.13
N ALA A 48 3.24 -9.49 2.39
CA ALA A 48 3.45 -8.61 3.54
C ALA A 48 2.58 -7.35 3.44
N ALA A 49 2.46 -6.76 2.25
CA ALA A 49 1.59 -5.62 2.02
C ALA A 49 0.12 -5.97 2.27
N LEU A 50 -0.32 -7.12 1.80
CA LEU A 50 -1.70 -7.58 2.02
C LEU A 50 -1.99 -7.80 3.51
N GLU A 51 -1.07 -8.40 4.24
CA GLU A 51 -1.24 -8.60 5.68
C GLU A 51 -1.31 -7.26 6.43
N SER A 52 -0.45 -6.32 6.09
CA SER A 52 -0.49 -4.98 6.66
C SER A 52 -1.82 -4.28 6.37
N ALA A 53 -2.33 -4.43 5.15
CA ALA A 53 -3.62 -3.90 4.77
C ALA A 53 -4.75 -4.50 5.61
N LYS A 54 -4.75 -5.82 5.79
CA LYS A 54 -5.78 -6.51 6.58
C LYS A 54 -5.76 -6.06 8.04
N GLU A 55 -4.59 -5.96 8.64
CA GLU A 55 -4.44 -5.49 10.03
C GLU A 55 -4.99 -4.06 10.16
N PHE A 56 -4.63 -3.19 9.24
CA PHE A 56 -5.11 -1.81 9.22
C PHE A 56 -6.64 -1.75 9.06
N LEU A 57 -7.20 -2.51 8.12
CA LEU A 57 -8.64 -2.52 7.88
C LEU A 57 -9.42 -3.05 9.09
N ASN A 58 -8.89 -4.07 9.75
CA ASN A 58 -9.49 -4.56 11.00
C ASN A 58 -9.44 -3.52 12.11
N SER A 59 -8.38 -2.72 12.17
CA SER A 59 -8.29 -1.61 13.11
C SER A 59 -9.35 -0.54 12.80
N CYS A 60 -9.54 -0.20 11.53
CA CYS A 60 -10.60 0.74 11.11
C CYS A 60 -12.01 0.20 11.40
N ALA A 61 -12.17 -1.11 11.44
CA ALA A 61 -13.46 -1.74 11.72
C ALA A 61 -13.74 -1.87 13.23
N SER A 62 -12.88 -1.30 14.06
CA SER A 62 -13.06 -1.29 15.52
C SER A 62 -13.43 0.11 16.00
N ILE A 63 -13.97 0.18 17.21
CA ILE A 63 -14.27 1.45 17.88
C ILE A 63 -13.43 1.48 19.17
N PRO A 64 -12.55 2.48 19.38
CA PRO A 64 -12.39 3.74 18.65
C PRO A 64 -11.38 3.73 17.49
N GLY A 65 -10.90 2.58 17.04
CA GLY A 65 -9.93 2.50 15.94
C GLY A 65 -10.37 3.19 14.67
N ASN A 66 -11.67 3.26 14.42
CA ASN A 66 -12.29 3.95 13.30
C ASN A 66 -12.01 5.46 13.28
N GLN A 67 -11.57 6.03 14.38
CA GLN A 67 -11.25 7.45 14.46
C GLN A 67 -9.86 7.80 13.92
N ASN A 68 -9.09 6.81 13.52
CA ASN A 68 -7.81 7.04 12.86
C ASN A 68 -8.05 7.83 11.55
N SER A 69 -7.28 8.92 11.38
CA SER A 69 -7.41 9.79 10.21
C SER A 69 -7.11 9.10 8.88
N ASP A 70 -6.40 7.98 8.92
CA ASP A 70 -6.09 7.19 7.73
C ASP A 70 -7.19 6.20 7.35
N CYS A 71 -8.19 6.05 8.20
CA CYS A 71 -9.39 5.28 7.89
C CYS A 71 -10.35 6.05 6.99
N PRO A 72 -11.22 5.38 6.24
CA PRO A 72 -12.20 6.07 5.41
C PRO A 72 -13.05 7.06 6.22
N PHE A 73 -13.23 8.23 5.69
CA PHE A 73 -13.93 9.31 6.38
C PHE A 73 -15.34 8.91 6.86
N ALA A 74 -16.05 8.11 6.07
CA ALA A 74 -17.39 7.65 6.43
C ALA A 74 -17.41 6.81 7.69
N LEU A 75 -16.30 6.18 8.07
CA LEU A 75 -16.21 5.40 9.30
C LEU A 75 -15.96 6.26 10.54
N GLN A 76 -15.49 7.48 10.36
CA GLN A 76 -15.03 8.35 11.44
C GLN A 76 -16.16 9.12 12.11
N SER A 77 -17.37 9.01 11.59
CA SER A 77 -18.54 9.71 12.19
C SER A 77 -18.82 9.21 13.60
N ASP A 78 -19.12 10.13 14.48
CA ASP A 78 -19.55 9.81 15.84
C ASP A 78 -20.95 9.15 15.91
N ALA A 79 -21.66 9.11 14.80
CA ALA A 79 -22.91 8.36 14.68
C ALA A 79 -22.67 6.87 14.42
N VAL A 80 -21.46 6.45 14.16
CA VAL A 80 -21.14 5.04 13.92
C VAL A 80 -21.18 4.27 15.21
N THR A 81 -21.99 3.23 15.25
CA THR A 81 -22.17 2.38 16.43
C THR A 81 -21.58 0.98 16.26
N ALA A 82 -21.42 0.52 15.03
CA ALA A 82 -20.79 -0.77 14.73
C ALA A 82 -20.18 -0.74 13.34
N ILE A 83 -19.06 -1.43 13.20
CA ILE A 83 -18.36 -1.57 11.92
C ILE A 83 -17.88 -3.01 11.81
N SER A 84 -17.99 -3.57 10.61
CA SER A 84 -17.34 -4.83 10.28
C SER A 84 -16.81 -4.77 8.86
N VAL A 85 -15.78 -5.56 8.57
CA VAL A 85 -15.31 -5.71 7.20
C VAL A 85 -16.15 -6.77 6.52
N LYS A 86 -16.93 -6.35 5.53
CA LYS A 86 -17.78 -7.24 4.76
C LYS A 86 -17.01 -7.98 3.68
N THR A 87 -16.14 -7.27 2.99
CA THR A 87 -15.30 -7.83 1.94
C THR A 87 -13.87 -7.34 2.15
N MET A 88 -12.96 -8.28 2.37
CA MET A 88 -11.54 -8.01 2.53
C MET A 88 -10.84 -8.21 1.19
N PRO A 89 -9.84 -7.40 0.83
CA PRO A 89 -9.08 -7.67 -0.37
C PRO A 89 -8.36 -9.02 -0.26
N THR A 90 -8.37 -9.78 -1.34
CA THR A 90 -7.65 -11.04 -1.44
C THR A 90 -6.27 -10.88 -2.07
N SER A 91 -6.07 -9.77 -2.76
CA SER A 91 -4.80 -9.39 -3.35
C SER A 91 -4.74 -7.87 -3.49
N LEU A 92 -3.54 -7.34 -3.58
CA LEU A 92 -3.30 -5.94 -3.87
C LEU A 92 -2.58 -5.84 -5.21
N GLU A 93 -2.97 -4.85 -6.00
CA GLU A 93 -2.38 -4.61 -7.30
C GLU A 93 -1.52 -3.36 -7.27
N PRO A 94 -0.32 -3.40 -7.87
CA PRO A 94 0.51 -2.21 -7.97
C PRO A 94 -0.11 -1.20 -8.94
N LEU A 95 0.09 0.08 -8.65
CA LEU A 95 -0.32 1.12 -9.59
C LEU A 95 0.67 1.21 -10.75
N GLU A 96 0.15 1.40 -11.96
CA GLU A 96 1.00 1.56 -13.14
C GLU A 96 1.91 2.78 -13.05
N ILE A 97 1.38 3.86 -12.50
CA ILE A 97 2.11 5.14 -12.40
C ILE A 97 3.08 5.17 -11.22
N ASP A 98 2.88 4.31 -10.25
CA ASP A 98 3.75 4.21 -9.07
C ASP A 98 3.74 2.77 -8.55
N PRO A 99 4.68 1.94 -9.00
CA PRO A 99 4.72 0.54 -8.62
C PRO A 99 5.03 0.31 -7.13
N GLY A 100 5.46 1.34 -6.42
CA GLY A 100 5.62 1.29 -4.97
C GLY A 100 4.33 1.44 -4.19
N VAL A 101 3.22 1.61 -4.87
CA VAL A 101 1.90 1.77 -4.26
C VAL A 101 1.01 0.62 -4.69
N PHE A 102 0.51 -0.11 -3.70
CA PHE A 102 -0.45 -1.21 -3.93
C PHE A 102 -1.83 -0.78 -3.48
N GLN A 103 -2.85 -1.25 -4.16
CA GLN A 103 -4.23 -0.95 -3.78
C GLN A 103 -5.14 -2.16 -3.95
N GLY A 104 -6.22 -2.16 -3.20
CA GLY A 104 -7.25 -3.19 -3.32
C GLY A 104 -8.60 -2.71 -2.79
N PRO A 105 -9.67 -3.34 -3.24
CA PRO A 105 -11.02 -2.96 -2.80
C PRO A 105 -11.31 -3.51 -1.41
N VAL A 106 -12.10 -2.77 -0.65
CA VAL A 106 -12.64 -3.20 0.63
C VAL A 106 -14.07 -2.69 0.76
N THR A 107 -14.92 -3.48 1.37
CA THR A 107 -16.30 -3.07 1.71
C THR A 107 -16.49 -3.23 3.21
N PHE A 108 -16.93 -2.16 3.85
CA PHE A 108 -17.33 -2.19 5.26
C PHE A 108 -18.84 -2.20 5.38
N ALA A 109 -19.36 -2.93 6.35
CA ALA A 109 -20.72 -2.79 6.81
C ALA A 109 -20.71 -1.87 8.02
N VAL A 110 -21.38 -0.73 7.92
CA VAL A 110 -21.33 0.32 8.93
C VAL A 110 -22.73 0.60 9.44
N THR A 111 -22.91 0.51 10.74
CA THR A 111 -24.20 0.82 11.39
C THR A 111 -24.12 2.21 11.98
N TYR A 112 -25.08 3.04 11.61
CA TYR A 112 -25.25 4.41 12.08
C TYR A 112 -26.43 4.53 13.02
N SER A 113 -26.29 5.35 14.06
CA SER A 113 -27.40 5.72 14.93
C SER A 113 -28.27 6.77 14.25
N ASP A 114 -29.39 7.10 14.88
CA ASP A 114 -30.32 8.12 14.39
C ASP A 114 -29.83 9.57 14.65
N LYS A 115 -28.61 9.72 15.11
CA LYS A 115 -28.05 11.03 15.50
C LYS A 115 -28.12 12.06 14.39
N TYR A 116 -27.97 11.63 13.12
CA TYR A 116 -27.95 12.52 11.96
C TYR A 116 -28.94 12.12 10.87
N TYR A 117 -30.08 11.62 11.24
CA TYR A 117 -31.23 11.35 10.33
C TYR A 117 -31.25 10.05 9.54
N MET A 118 -30.18 9.30 9.50
CA MET A 118 -30.15 8.10 8.66
C MET A 118 -29.65 6.88 9.43
N PRO A 119 -30.44 6.38 10.38
CA PRO A 119 -30.07 5.17 11.10
C PRO A 119 -30.07 3.95 10.18
N GLY A 120 -29.31 2.94 10.58
CA GLY A 120 -29.29 1.66 9.88
C GLY A 120 -27.89 1.27 9.43
N THR A 121 -27.80 0.10 8.82
CA THR A 121 -26.55 -0.46 8.32
C THR A 121 -26.43 -0.23 6.83
N ARG A 122 -25.26 0.22 6.40
CA ARG A 122 -24.94 0.48 5.00
C ARG A 122 -23.59 -0.07 4.64
N ASP A 123 -23.44 -0.41 3.37
CA ASP A 123 -22.14 -0.79 2.83
C ASP A 123 -21.38 0.48 2.46
N VAL A 124 -20.10 0.52 2.87
CA VAL A 124 -19.17 1.59 2.51
C VAL A 124 -18.05 0.95 1.72
N ASP A 125 -17.99 1.28 0.44
CA ASP A 125 -16.94 0.81 -0.44
C ASP A 125 -15.76 1.77 -0.39
N ALA A 126 -14.57 1.21 -0.25
CA ALA A 126 -13.34 1.98 -0.16
C ALA A 126 -12.20 1.24 -0.86
N LYS A 127 -11.08 1.90 -0.97
CA LYS A 127 -9.83 1.30 -1.44
C LYS A 127 -8.79 1.43 -0.34
N VAL A 128 -8.16 0.33 0.01
CA VAL A 128 -6.97 0.35 0.84
C VAL A 128 -5.77 0.60 -0.05
N VAL A 129 -4.86 1.42 0.44
CA VAL A 129 -3.63 1.79 -0.26
C VAL A 129 -2.46 1.50 0.66
N VAL A 130 -1.48 0.77 0.15
CA VAL A 130 -0.26 0.43 0.87
C VAL A 130 0.92 1.01 0.11
N ASN A 131 1.68 1.88 0.76
CA ASN A 131 2.86 2.48 0.19
C ASN A 131 4.11 1.80 0.73
N VAL A 132 4.96 1.34 -0.18
CA VAL A 132 6.28 0.84 0.16
C VAL A 132 7.16 2.04 0.50
N GLN A 133 7.88 1.96 1.60
CA GLN A 133 8.77 3.03 2.03
C GLN A 133 10.24 2.65 1.80
N PHE A 134 11.02 3.66 1.43
CA PHE A 134 12.44 3.52 1.21
C PHE A 134 13.20 4.45 2.16
N SER A 135 14.37 3.99 2.61
CA SER A 135 15.29 4.82 3.38
C SER A 135 16.02 5.81 2.46
N ASN A 136 16.76 6.74 3.06
CA ASN A 136 17.47 7.78 2.31
C ASN A 136 18.51 7.23 1.34
N ASP A 137 18.99 6.01 1.56
CA ASP A 137 19.94 5.33 0.68
C ASP A 137 19.27 4.53 -0.44
N GLY A 138 17.96 4.64 -0.58
CA GLY A 138 17.20 3.94 -1.62
C GLY A 138 16.90 2.48 -1.32
N LEU A 139 17.21 2.01 -0.13
CA LEU A 139 16.90 0.66 0.29
C LEU A 139 15.50 0.59 0.88
N LEU A 140 14.91 -0.60 0.81
CA LEU A 140 13.61 -0.85 1.41
C LEU A 140 13.69 -0.61 2.92
N LYS A 141 12.78 0.23 3.42
CA LYS A 141 12.73 0.51 4.85
C LYS A 141 12.11 -0.67 5.59
N LEU A 142 12.77 -1.12 6.63
CA LEU A 142 12.33 -2.24 7.44
C LEU A 142 11.99 -1.79 8.86
N THR A 143 11.06 -2.51 9.47
CA THR A 143 10.74 -2.35 10.89
C THR A 143 11.83 -3.01 11.75
N SER A 144 11.76 -2.82 13.07
CA SER A 144 12.73 -3.39 14.00
C SER A 144 12.79 -4.92 13.97
N ASP A 145 11.72 -5.58 13.55
CA ASP A 145 11.65 -7.03 13.40
C ASP A 145 11.97 -7.50 11.98
N GLY A 146 12.47 -6.63 11.12
CA GLY A 146 12.97 -6.99 9.80
C GLY A 146 11.90 -7.10 8.71
N LYS A 147 10.69 -6.68 8.99
CA LYS A 147 9.61 -6.69 8.00
C LYS A 147 9.55 -5.36 7.25
N PRO A 148 9.04 -5.35 6.01
CA PRO A 148 8.86 -4.09 5.30
C PRO A 148 7.99 -3.12 6.10
N ASP A 149 8.40 -1.87 6.14
CA ASP A 149 7.65 -0.80 6.79
C ASP A 149 6.75 -0.14 5.75
N PHE A 150 5.45 -0.27 5.93
CA PHE A 150 4.46 0.27 5.01
C PHE A 150 3.73 1.45 5.61
N PHE A 151 3.36 2.39 4.76
CA PHE A 151 2.34 3.36 5.09
C PHE A 151 1.01 2.86 4.52
N VAL A 152 0.01 2.70 5.37
CA VAL A 152 -1.29 2.16 4.97
C VAL A 152 -2.39 3.16 5.27
N GLY A 153 -3.26 3.35 4.31
CA GLY A 153 -4.45 4.17 4.46
C GLY A 153 -5.60 3.62 3.62
N ALA A 154 -6.79 4.11 3.84
CA ALA A 154 -7.94 3.75 3.04
C ALA A 154 -8.81 4.98 2.78
N SER A 155 -9.35 5.04 1.58
CA SER A 155 -10.19 6.16 1.14
C SER A 155 -11.35 5.68 0.29
N LEU A 156 -12.37 6.51 0.25
CA LEU A 156 -13.56 6.25 -0.58
C LEU A 156 -13.27 6.49 -2.05
#